data_f52f15101360631a905ccd289a74d392
#
_entry.id   f52f15101360631a905ccd289a74d392
#
_cell.length_a   1.000
_cell.length_b   1.000
_cell.length_c   1.000
_cell.angle_alpha   90.00
_cell.angle_beta   90.00
_cell.angle_gamma   90.00
#
_symmetry.space_group_name_H-M   'P 1'
#
loop_
_entity.id
_entity.type
_entity.pdbx_description
1 polymer ?
#
loop_
_entity_poly.entity_id
_entity_poly.type
_entity_poly.pdbx_seq_one_letter_code
_entity_poly.pdbx_strand_id
1 'polypeptide(L)'
;MKLPPRTPTPAQIFLAAALACACACAQKPPADRVRASGQVEATDVQVAAQVGGRLLELRVAEGDRIKAGDIVARLDTADAQLGLARAKADREQADAQLRLLLAGARIEDIRQAEAQLATTETDVRAADVELAAAQADVDRFEALLASNSGSRKQRDDAVTRRDVTKERAEGARDRVQAARETVTRLRAGSRREDIAAARARVASADAQIAMLEKAVADATVTAPITGVVSEALADVGELLQPRAPVVVITDLDHVWANVYVDEPAVPRLTIGQPATLFTDAGGAGLPGTVSYISSRAEFTPRNVQTAEDRSRLVYRVKIAANNAAGVLKSGMPVEAEIPFTVPVR
;
A
#
# COMPACT_ATOMS: atom_id res chain seq x y z
N MET A 1 -10.57 -107.28 16.75
CA MET A 1 -10.59 -106.86 15.36
C MET A 1 -10.23 -105.37 15.32
N LYS A 2 -8.94 -105.02 15.04
CA LYS A 2 -8.44 -103.66 15.04
C LYS A 2 -8.48 -103.16 13.59
N LEU A 3 -9.18 -102.04 13.35
CA LEU A 3 -9.18 -101.33 12.07
C LEU A 3 -7.86 -100.60 11.86
N PRO A 4 -7.29 -100.58 10.65
CA PRO A 4 -6.05 -99.84 10.37
C PRO A 4 -6.29 -98.32 10.27
N PRO A 5 -5.24 -97.50 10.53
CA PRO A 5 -5.34 -96.04 10.43
C PRO A 5 -5.47 -95.61 8.97
N ARG A 6 -6.44 -94.72 8.71
CA ARG A 6 -6.64 -94.09 7.39
C ARG A 6 -5.56 -92.99 7.19
N THR A 7 -4.73 -93.19 6.16
CA THR A 7 -3.79 -92.16 5.69
C THR A 7 -4.57 -91.04 4.97
N PRO A 8 -4.26 -89.77 5.20
CA PRO A 8 -4.94 -88.66 4.55
C PRO A 8 -4.62 -88.58 3.08
N THR A 9 -5.64 -88.37 2.25
CA THR A 9 -5.50 -88.31 0.78
C THR A 9 -4.81 -87.00 0.38
N PRO A 10 -4.03 -86.97 -0.75
CA PRO A 10 -3.29 -85.79 -1.17
C PRO A 10 -4.15 -84.50 -1.35
N ALA A 11 -5.44 -84.70 -1.61
CA ALA A 11 -6.39 -83.58 -1.71
C ALA A 11 -6.63 -82.90 -0.37
N GLN A 12 -6.59 -83.63 0.77
CA GLN A 12 -6.77 -83.01 2.12
C GLN A 12 -5.51 -82.23 2.59
N ILE A 13 -4.30 -82.68 2.11
CA ILE A 13 -3.05 -81.97 2.39
C ILE A 13 -2.99 -80.68 1.59
N PHE A 14 -3.46 -80.62 0.34
CA PHE A 14 -3.53 -79.45 -0.48
C PHE A 14 -4.56 -78.43 0.07
N LEU A 15 -5.69 -78.83 0.60
CA LEU A 15 -6.70 -77.99 1.16
C LEU A 15 -6.24 -77.35 2.48
N ALA A 16 -5.51 -78.06 3.34
CA ALA A 16 -4.92 -77.58 4.56
C ALA A 16 -3.76 -76.58 4.29
N ALA A 17 -2.94 -76.78 3.27
CA ALA A 17 -1.89 -75.89 2.84
C ALA A 17 -2.45 -74.58 2.24
N ALA A 18 -3.53 -74.66 1.45
CA ALA A 18 -4.23 -73.46 0.92
C ALA A 18 -4.89 -72.61 2.00
N LEU A 19 -5.44 -73.24 3.05
CA LEU A 19 -6.05 -72.53 4.17
C LEU A 19 -5.01 -71.84 5.09
N ALA A 20 -3.80 -72.41 5.22
CA ALA A 20 -2.69 -71.86 5.97
C ALA A 20 -2.08 -70.60 5.27
N CYS A 21 -2.04 -70.58 3.91
CA CYS A 21 -1.59 -69.39 3.14
C CYS A 21 -2.57 -68.22 3.16
N ALA A 22 -3.88 -68.45 3.37
CA ALA A 22 -4.87 -67.39 3.41
C ALA A 22 -4.86 -66.60 4.73
N CYS A 23 -4.25 -67.09 5.80
CA CYS A 23 -4.14 -66.39 7.11
C CYS A 23 -2.88 -65.51 7.25
N ALA A 24 -1.99 -65.44 6.25
CA ALA A 24 -0.70 -64.76 6.40
C ALA A 24 -0.69 -63.31 5.93
N CYS A 25 -1.80 -62.72 5.44
CA CYS A 25 -1.82 -61.36 4.85
C CYS A 25 -2.59 -60.30 5.62
N ALA A 26 -2.97 -60.52 6.87
CA ALA A 26 -3.48 -59.42 7.72
C ALA A 26 -2.40 -59.01 8.74
N GLN A 27 -1.38 -58.29 8.29
CA GLN A 27 -0.46 -57.60 9.20
C GLN A 27 -1.26 -56.54 9.97
N LYS A 28 -1.57 -56.80 11.25
CA LYS A 28 -2.02 -55.77 12.16
C LYS A 28 -0.97 -54.69 12.18
N PRO A 29 -1.37 -53.38 12.05
CA PRO A 29 -0.42 -52.29 12.16
C PRO A 29 0.33 -52.39 13.51
N PRO A 30 1.65 -52.09 13.53
CA PRO A 30 2.42 -52.18 14.76
C PRO A 30 1.81 -51.25 15.82
N ALA A 31 1.69 -51.77 17.06
CA ALA A 31 1.01 -51.12 18.17
C ALA A 31 1.71 -49.83 18.68
N ASP A 32 2.88 -49.51 18.13
CA ASP A 32 3.74 -48.38 18.51
C ASP A 32 3.63 -47.14 17.60
N ARG A 33 2.86 -47.22 16.52
CA ARG A 33 2.67 -46.11 15.57
C ARG A 33 1.26 -46.13 14.95
N VAL A 34 0.84 -44.97 14.44
CA VAL A 34 -0.36 -44.88 13.61
C VAL A 34 0.03 -44.64 12.16
N ARG A 35 -0.68 -45.29 11.24
CA ARG A 35 -0.68 -45.03 9.82
C ARG A 35 -1.93 -44.26 9.45
N ALA A 36 -1.78 -43.19 8.69
CA ALA A 36 -2.87 -42.34 8.29
C ALA A 36 -2.65 -41.88 6.84
N SER A 37 -3.68 -42.03 6.02
CA SER A 37 -3.66 -41.62 4.63
C SER A 37 -4.12 -40.19 4.50
N GLY A 38 -3.63 -39.51 3.50
CA GLY A 38 -3.98 -38.11 3.23
C GLY A 38 -3.43 -37.62 1.90
N GLN A 39 -3.34 -36.31 1.79
CA GLN A 39 -2.80 -35.66 0.59
C GLN A 39 -1.85 -34.52 0.96
N VAL A 40 -0.92 -34.26 0.07
CA VAL A 40 -0.01 -33.14 0.15
C VAL A 40 -0.74 -31.86 -0.25
N GLU A 41 -0.54 -30.82 0.50
CA GLU A 41 -0.98 -29.46 0.18
C GLU A 41 0.23 -28.52 0.21
N ALA A 42 0.12 -27.44 -0.54
CA ALA A 42 1.11 -26.36 -0.60
C ALA A 42 0.41 -25.01 -0.48
N THR A 43 1.17 -23.96 -0.28
CA THR A 43 0.62 -22.60 -0.30
C THR A 43 0.52 -22.13 -1.74
N ASP A 44 -0.69 -21.87 -2.20
CA ASP A 44 -0.96 -21.25 -3.49
C ASP A 44 -1.19 -19.76 -3.30
N VAL A 45 -0.46 -18.93 -4.06
CA VAL A 45 -0.62 -17.48 -4.08
C VAL A 45 -1.03 -17.05 -5.47
N GLN A 46 -2.24 -16.52 -5.55
CA GLN A 46 -2.76 -15.94 -6.78
C GLN A 46 -2.18 -14.54 -6.95
N VAL A 47 -1.36 -14.35 -7.98
CA VAL A 47 -0.78 -13.07 -8.35
C VAL A 47 -1.73 -12.36 -9.29
N ALA A 48 -2.18 -11.17 -8.90
CA ALA A 48 -3.15 -10.39 -9.65
C ALA A 48 -2.57 -9.05 -10.09
N ALA A 49 -3.06 -8.54 -11.21
CA ALA A 49 -2.74 -7.19 -11.70
C ALA A 49 -3.27 -6.14 -10.73
N GLN A 50 -2.42 -5.21 -10.29
CA GLN A 50 -2.84 -4.14 -9.38
C GLN A 50 -3.54 -3.00 -10.11
N VAL A 51 -3.21 -2.80 -11.39
CA VAL A 51 -3.79 -1.80 -12.30
C VAL A 51 -4.36 -2.49 -13.53
N GLY A 52 -5.32 -1.84 -14.19
CA GLY A 52 -5.85 -2.32 -15.46
C GLY A 52 -4.94 -1.94 -16.63
N GLY A 53 -4.94 -2.76 -17.67
CA GLY A 53 -4.18 -2.51 -18.88
C GLY A 53 -4.09 -3.75 -19.76
N ARG A 54 -3.61 -3.58 -20.99
CA ARG A 54 -3.34 -4.71 -21.88
C ARG A 54 -2.06 -5.43 -21.45
N LEU A 55 -2.12 -6.75 -21.35
CA LEU A 55 -0.95 -7.58 -21.06
C LEU A 55 0.00 -7.59 -22.27
N LEU A 56 1.16 -6.95 -22.13
CA LEU A 56 2.17 -6.88 -23.19
C LEU A 56 3.12 -8.07 -23.18
N GLU A 57 3.54 -8.50 -21.99
CA GLU A 57 4.48 -9.59 -21.80
C GLU A 57 4.04 -10.45 -20.62
N LEU A 58 4.06 -11.75 -20.82
CA LEU A 58 4.07 -12.75 -19.76
C LEU A 58 5.45 -13.43 -19.80
N ARG A 59 6.26 -13.27 -18.75
CA ARG A 59 7.66 -13.69 -18.72
C ARG A 59 7.88 -15.05 -18.12
N VAL A 60 6.83 -15.68 -17.67
CA VAL A 60 6.84 -16.98 -17.00
C VAL A 60 5.86 -17.91 -17.69
N ALA A 61 6.16 -19.19 -17.67
CA ALA A 61 5.31 -20.27 -18.15
C ALA A 61 4.97 -21.21 -16.99
N GLU A 62 3.92 -22.01 -17.19
CA GLU A 62 3.57 -23.07 -16.25
C GLU A 62 4.73 -24.04 -16.07
N GLY A 63 5.05 -24.36 -14.82
CA GLY A 63 6.19 -25.18 -14.44
C GLY A 63 7.48 -24.41 -14.16
N ASP A 64 7.57 -23.13 -14.50
CA ASP A 64 8.75 -22.31 -14.23
C ASP A 64 8.95 -22.10 -12.72
N ARG A 65 10.21 -22.19 -12.28
CA ARG A 65 10.61 -21.83 -10.92
C ARG A 65 11.03 -20.38 -10.86
N ILE A 66 10.39 -19.60 -10.03
CA ILE A 66 10.61 -18.16 -9.87
C ILE A 66 10.89 -17.79 -8.42
N LYS A 67 11.55 -16.66 -8.24
CA LYS A 67 11.87 -16.09 -6.92
C LYS A 67 10.99 -14.89 -6.59
N ALA A 68 10.79 -14.64 -5.31
CA ALA A 68 10.16 -13.41 -4.86
C ALA A 68 10.86 -12.18 -5.45
N GLY A 69 10.10 -11.25 -6.05
CA GLY A 69 10.59 -10.07 -6.75
C GLY A 69 10.83 -10.24 -8.25
N ASP A 70 10.84 -11.46 -8.78
CA ASP A 70 10.97 -11.68 -10.23
C ASP A 70 9.76 -11.11 -10.98
N ILE A 71 10.00 -10.58 -12.18
CA ILE A 71 8.95 -10.00 -13.02
C ILE A 71 8.17 -11.14 -13.67
N VAL A 72 6.89 -11.19 -13.37
CA VAL A 72 5.93 -12.17 -13.92
C VAL A 72 5.32 -11.65 -15.22
N ALA A 73 4.85 -10.41 -15.22
CA ALA A 73 4.13 -9.84 -16.34
C ALA A 73 4.34 -8.32 -16.45
N ARG A 74 4.07 -7.77 -17.61
CA ARG A 74 4.05 -6.32 -17.87
C ARG A 74 2.78 -5.92 -18.59
N LEU A 75 2.13 -4.91 -18.07
CA LEU A 75 0.97 -4.26 -18.66
C LEU A 75 1.39 -3.04 -19.46
N ASP A 76 0.54 -2.63 -20.39
CA ASP A 76 0.71 -1.37 -21.13
C ASP A 76 0.57 -0.17 -20.18
N THR A 77 1.54 0.72 -20.25
CA THR A 77 1.61 1.92 -19.43
C THR A 77 1.45 3.21 -20.23
N ALA A 78 1.18 3.14 -21.54
CA ALA A 78 1.16 4.32 -22.42
C ALA A 78 0.20 5.40 -21.89
N ASP A 79 -1.02 5.06 -21.56
CA ASP A 79 -2.02 6.00 -21.05
C ASP A 79 -1.62 6.56 -19.67
N ALA A 80 -1.08 5.70 -18.78
CA ALA A 80 -0.60 6.11 -17.47
C ALA A 80 0.60 7.07 -17.58
N GLN A 81 1.53 6.83 -18.51
CA GLN A 81 2.68 7.70 -18.78
C GLN A 81 2.24 9.05 -19.36
N LEU A 82 1.27 9.08 -20.27
CA LEU A 82 0.68 10.33 -20.78
C LEU A 82 -0.02 11.11 -19.65
N GLY A 83 -0.77 10.42 -18.80
CA GLY A 83 -1.36 11.00 -17.60
C GLY A 83 -0.32 11.59 -16.65
N LEU A 84 0.78 10.88 -16.43
CA LEU A 84 1.92 11.33 -15.61
C LEU A 84 2.58 12.58 -16.22
N ALA A 85 2.82 12.59 -17.52
CA ALA A 85 3.39 13.75 -18.20
C ALA A 85 2.50 14.99 -18.07
N ARG A 86 1.18 14.84 -18.19
CA ARG A 86 0.21 15.90 -17.96
C ARG A 86 0.26 16.41 -16.51
N ALA A 87 0.24 15.51 -15.52
CA ALA A 87 0.30 15.89 -14.11
C ALA A 87 1.59 16.65 -13.77
N LYS A 88 2.73 16.28 -14.38
CA LYS A 88 3.99 17.02 -14.25
C LYS A 88 3.90 18.44 -14.82
N ALA A 89 3.24 18.62 -15.95
CA ALA A 89 2.99 19.94 -16.53
C ALA A 89 2.05 20.81 -15.64
N ASP A 90 0.99 20.20 -15.12
CA ASP A 90 0.05 20.87 -14.18
C ASP A 90 0.77 21.30 -12.89
N ARG A 91 1.67 20.48 -12.37
CA ARG A 91 2.53 20.80 -11.22
C ARG A 91 3.45 21.98 -11.52
N GLU A 92 4.07 21.99 -12.70
CA GLU A 92 4.95 23.08 -13.12
C GLU A 92 4.21 24.40 -13.25
N GLN A 93 2.98 24.38 -13.78
CA GLN A 93 2.08 25.54 -13.80
C GLN A 93 1.77 26.05 -12.39
N ALA A 94 1.43 25.15 -11.46
CA ALA A 94 1.16 25.52 -10.06
C ALA A 94 2.40 26.14 -9.38
N ASP A 95 3.59 25.59 -9.65
CA ASP A 95 4.84 26.11 -9.12
C ASP A 95 5.21 27.47 -9.71
N ALA A 96 4.97 27.69 -11.00
CA ALA A 96 5.13 29.01 -11.63
C ALA A 96 4.22 30.05 -10.99
N GLN A 97 2.96 29.69 -10.69
CA GLN A 97 2.03 30.57 -9.98
C GLN A 97 2.50 30.87 -8.54
N LEU A 98 3.03 29.89 -7.83
CA LEU A 98 3.62 30.08 -6.50
C LEU A 98 4.82 31.03 -6.57
N ARG A 99 5.74 30.83 -7.53
CA ARG A 99 6.88 31.72 -7.75
C ARG A 99 6.44 33.16 -8.04
N LEU A 100 5.38 33.35 -8.84
CA LEU A 100 4.83 34.67 -9.13
C LEU A 100 4.33 35.36 -7.85
N LEU A 101 3.60 34.65 -6.97
CA LEU A 101 3.15 35.18 -5.70
C LEU A 101 4.30 35.51 -4.74
N LEU A 102 5.33 34.66 -4.71
CA LEU A 102 6.52 34.87 -3.88
C LEU A 102 7.39 36.04 -4.37
N ALA A 103 7.43 36.30 -5.67
CA ALA A 103 8.15 37.41 -6.26
C ALA A 103 7.51 38.76 -5.85
N GLY A 104 6.19 38.78 -5.53
CA GLY A 104 5.48 39.97 -5.12
C GLY A 104 5.29 40.99 -6.23
N ALA A 105 5.24 42.30 -5.87
CA ALA A 105 5.10 43.38 -6.80
C ALA A 105 6.41 43.59 -7.60
N ARG A 106 6.30 44.05 -8.83
CA ARG A 106 7.47 44.35 -9.66
C ARG A 106 8.25 45.53 -9.04
N ILE A 107 9.57 45.48 -9.18
CA ILE A 107 10.45 46.53 -8.64
C ILE A 107 10.17 47.90 -9.26
N GLU A 108 9.70 47.93 -10.50
CA GLU A 108 9.30 49.14 -11.20
C GLU A 108 8.06 49.78 -10.57
N ASP A 109 7.06 48.96 -10.17
CA ASP A 109 5.84 49.45 -9.51
C ASP A 109 6.15 50.02 -8.13
N ILE A 110 7.06 49.37 -7.40
CA ILE A 110 7.54 49.89 -6.09
C ILE A 110 8.25 51.23 -6.28
N ARG A 111 9.18 51.35 -7.23
CA ARG A 111 9.91 52.59 -7.51
C ARG A 111 8.98 53.72 -7.96
N GLN A 112 7.95 53.42 -8.75
CA GLN A 112 6.94 54.39 -9.16
C GLN A 112 6.17 54.92 -7.94
N ALA A 113 5.73 54.02 -7.05
CA ALA A 113 5.02 54.39 -5.84
C ALA A 113 5.91 55.22 -4.88
N GLU A 114 7.20 54.89 -4.78
CA GLU A 114 8.19 55.66 -4.00
C GLU A 114 8.40 57.09 -4.57
N ALA A 115 8.49 57.20 -5.90
CA ALA A 115 8.58 58.53 -6.55
C ALA A 115 7.30 59.34 -6.30
N GLN A 116 6.13 58.74 -6.36
CA GLN A 116 4.86 59.42 -6.03
C GLN A 116 4.82 59.86 -4.57
N LEU A 117 5.30 59.04 -3.62
CA LEU A 117 5.44 59.42 -2.21
C LEU A 117 6.36 60.62 -2.05
N ALA A 118 7.53 60.63 -2.70
CA ALA A 118 8.46 61.74 -2.65
C ALA A 118 7.85 63.08 -3.17
N THR A 119 7.01 62.98 -4.23
CA THR A 119 6.28 64.14 -4.76
C THR A 119 5.28 64.71 -3.71
N THR A 120 4.46 63.82 -3.12
CA THR A 120 3.48 64.26 -2.09
C THR A 120 4.14 64.80 -0.81
N GLU A 121 5.32 64.28 -0.42
CA GLU A 121 6.12 64.82 0.68
C GLU A 121 6.65 66.26 0.35
N THR A 122 6.91 66.53 -0.93
CA THR A 122 7.27 67.88 -1.35
C THR A 122 6.08 68.85 -1.27
N ASP A 123 4.88 68.37 -1.64
CA ASP A 123 3.65 69.13 -1.53
C ASP A 123 3.34 69.50 -0.06
N VAL A 124 3.58 68.58 0.90
CA VAL A 124 3.44 68.93 2.35
C VAL A 124 4.41 70.02 2.75
N ARG A 125 5.68 69.94 2.35
CA ARG A 125 6.67 70.94 2.66
C ARG A 125 6.24 72.31 2.12
N ALA A 126 5.69 72.41 0.93
CA ALA A 126 5.19 73.64 0.34
C ALA A 126 3.98 74.14 1.12
N ALA A 127 3.01 73.28 1.46
CA ALA A 127 1.83 73.65 2.22
C ALA A 127 2.18 74.10 3.67
N ASP A 128 3.18 73.49 4.30
CA ASP A 128 3.65 73.92 5.64
C ASP A 128 4.32 75.32 5.61
N VAL A 129 5.08 75.65 4.55
CA VAL A 129 5.65 76.96 4.34
C VAL A 129 4.54 78.02 4.13
N GLU A 130 3.50 77.69 3.32
CA GLU A 130 2.36 78.55 3.12
C GLU A 130 1.59 78.79 4.44
N LEU A 131 1.39 77.81 5.25
CA LEU A 131 0.74 77.88 6.55
C LEU A 131 1.56 78.73 7.51
N ALA A 132 2.88 78.51 7.57
CA ALA A 132 3.76 79.33 8.43
C ALA A 132 3.73 80.82 8.04
N ALA A 133 3.72 81.15 6.74
CA ALA A 133 3.60 82.47 6.24
C ALA A 133 2.22 83.12 6.64
N ALA A 134 1.15 82.34 6.45
CA ALA A 134 -0.21 82.80 6.83
C ALA A 134 -0.35 82.99 8.34
N GLN A 135 0.28 82.21 9.19
CA GLN A 135 0.31 82.38 10.64
C GLN A 135 1.09 83.64 11.03
N ALA A 136 2.26 83.88 10.42
CA ALA A 136 3.02 85.14 10.67
C ALA A 136 2.26 86.36 10.28
N ASP A 137 1.41 86.31 9.24
CA ASP A 137 0.50 87.44 8.90
C ASP A 137 -0.54 87.66 9.97
N VAL A 138 -1.17 86.58 10.52
CA VAL A 138 -2.11 86.72 11.66
C VAL A 138 -1.43 87.36 12.85
N ASP A 139 -0.26 86.90 13.28
CA ASP A 139 0.50 87.42 14.42
C ASP A 139 0.84 88.89 14.21
N ARG A 140 1.21 89.30 12.99
CA ARG A 140 1.50 90.69 12.62
C ARG A 140 0.27 91.58 12.73
N PHE A 141 -0.87 91.17 12.15
CA PHE A 141 -2.09 91.95 12.18
C PHE A 141 -2.71 92.05 13.60
N GLU A 142 -2.57 90.97 14.42
CA GLU A 142 -2.94 91.02 15.85
C GLU A 142 -2.09 91.99 16.63
N ALA A 143 -0.79 92.07 16.43
CA ALA A 143 0.10 93.02 17.05
C ALA A 143 -0.25 94.49 16.63
N LEU A 144 -0.53 94.71 15.33
CA LEU A 144 -0.97 96.06 14.84
C LEU A 144 -2.32 96.46 15.43
N LEU A 145 -3.24 95.53 15.59
CA LEU A 145 -4.55 95.80 16.21
C LEU A 145 -4.41 96.15 17.70
N ALA A 146 -3.55 95.43 18.44
CA ALA A 146 -3.25 95.69 19.84
C ALA A 146 -2.62 97.08 20.05
N SER A 147 -1.85 97.58 19.08
CA SER A 147 -1.28 98.95 19.08
C SER A 147 -2.23 100.00 18.52
N ASN A 148 -3.49 99.74 18.30
CA ASN A 148 -4.50 100.61 17.67
C ASN A 148 -4.10 101.08 16.25
N SER A 149 -3.18 100.47 15.57
CA SER A 149 -2.67 100.79 14.21
C SER A 149 -3.16 99.88 13.11
N GLY A 150 -4.02 98.85 13.42
CA GLY A 150 -4.50 97.83 12.48
C GLY A 150 -6.00 97.88 12.25
N SER A 151 -6.45 97.17 11.16
CA SER A 151 -7.86 97.00 10.82
C SER A 151 -8.35 95.62 11.28
N ARG A 152 -9.50 95.56 11.96
CA ARG A 152 -10.16 94.27 12.31
C ARG A 152 -10.42 93.42 11.09
N LYS A 153 -10.84 94.05 9.98
CA LYS A 153 -11.06 93.29 8.71
C LYS A 153 -9.79 92.59 8.21
N GLN A 154 -8.63 93.29 8.24
CA GLN A 154 -7.35 92.71 7.80
C GLN A 154 -6.95 91.51 8.67
N ARG A 155 -7.14 91.61 10.00
CA ARG A 155 -6.91 90.51 10.92
C ARG A 155 -7.84 89.31 10.62
N ASP A 156 -9.16 89.56 10.44
CA ASP A 156 -10.14 88.56 10.15
C ASP A 156 -9.86 87.82 8.77
N ASP A 157 -9.49 88.63 7.75
CA ASP A 157 -9.04 88.08 6.44
C ASP A 157 -7.79 87.26 6.59
N ALA A 158 -6.81 87.63 7.44
CA ALA A 158 -5.60 86.83 7.70
C ALA A 158 -5.91 85.52 8.45
N VAL A 159 -6.80 85.57 9.46
CA VAL A 159 -7.27 84.40 10.18
C VAL A 159 -7.93 83.37 9.20
N THR A 160 -8.84 83.86 8.34
CA THR A 160 -9.49 83.04 7.33
C THR A 160 -8.48 82.38 6.39
N ARG A 161 -7.46 83.15 5.94
CA ARG A 161 -6.39 82.61 5.08
C ARG A 161 -5.57 81.56 5.80
N ARG A 162 -5.17 81.82 7.06
CA ARG A 162 -4.46 80.79 7.88
C ARG A 162 -5.28 79.55 8.02
N ASP A 163 -6.59 79.65 8.31
CA ASP A 163 -7.46 78.46 8.45
C ASP A 163 -7.55 77.67 7.14
N VAL A 164 -7.71 78.33 5.99
CA VAL A 164 -7.70 77.67 4.67
C VAL A 164 -6.36 76.98 4.38
N THR A 165 -5.23 77.67 4.68
CA THR A 165 -3.90 77.02 4.47
C THR A 165 -3.63 75.90 5.43
N LYS A 166 -4.17 75.94 6.66
CA LYS A 166 -4.12 74.87 7.63
C LYS A 166 -4.82 73.58 7.08
N GLU A 167 -6.06 73.72 6.61
CA GLU A 167 -6.81 72.64 6.02
C GLU A 167 -6.10 72.04 4.78
N ARG A 168 -5.44 72.94 3.97
CA ARG A 168 -4.62 72.45 2.83
C ARG A 168 -3.41 71.66 3.29
N ALA A 169 -2.71 72.06 4.35
CA ALA A 169 -1.57 71.31 4.89
C ALA A 169 -1.99 70.03 5.50
N GLU A 170 -3.13 69.95 6.21
CA GLU A 170 -3.70 68.69 6.70
C GLU A 170 -4.06 67.76 5.55
N GLY A 171 -4.76 68.19 4.51
CA GLY A 171 -5.08 67.40 3.33
C GLY A 171 -3.84 66.92 2.52
N ALA A 172 -2.73 67.75 2.56
CA ALA A 172 -1.46 67.28 1.96
C ALA A 172 -0.83 66.14 2.80
N ARG A 173 -0.88 66.23 4.13
CA ARG A 173 -0.39 65.16 5.03
C ARG A 173 -1.19 63.85 4.85
N ASP A 174 -2.51 63.96 4.69
CA ASP A 174 -3.36 62.79 4.41
C ASP A 174 -2.97 62.09 3.09
N ARG A 175 -2.62 62.86 2.04
CA ARG A 175 -2.13 62.35 0.77
C ARG A 175 -0.78 61.62 0.94
N VAL A 176 0.14 62.13 1.75
CA VAL A 176 1.40 61.41 2.08
C VAL A 176 1.12 60.12 2.78
N GLN A 177 0.21 60.10 3.75
CA GLN A 177 -0.15 58.87 4.44
C GLN A 177 -0.72 57.82 3.45
N ALA A 178 -1.63 58.19 2.57
CA ALA A 178 -2.18 57.29 1.53
C ALA A 178 -1.11 56.78 0.57
N ALA A 179 -0.16 57.62 0.15
CA ALA A 179 0.96 57.21 -0.70
C ALA A 179 1.89 56.24 0.04
N ARG A 180 2.18 56.51 1.32
CA ARG A 180 3.01 55.65 2.18
C ARG A 180 2.39 54.27 2.39
N GLU A 181 1.09 54.16 2.61
CA GLU A 181 0.35 52.91 2.70
C GLU A 181 0.42 52.14 1.39
N THR A 182 0.40 52.83 0.25
CA THR A 182 0.54 52.20 -1.07
C THR A 182 1.93 51.54 -1.24
N VAL A 183 3.01 52.23 -0.88
CA VAL A 183 4.36 51.70 -0.89
C VAL A 183 4.48 50.50 0.05
N THR A 184 3.95 50.64 1.27
CA THR A 184 3.96 49.55 2.26
C THR A 184 3.25 48.29 1.75
N ARG A 185 2.08 48.45 1.14
CA ARG A 185 1.31 47.36 0.57
C ARG A 185 2.06 46.67 -0.59
N LEU A 186 2.67 47.44 -1.51
CA LEU A 186 3.46 46.87 -2.61
C LEU A 186 4.68 46.09 -2.09
N ARG A 187 5.37 46.64 -1.08
CA ARG A 187 6.53 45.96 -0.47
C ARG A 187 6.16 44.73 0.33
N ALA A 188 4.97 44.71 0.95
CA ALA A 188 4.46 43.53 1.66
C ALA A 188 4.21 42.34 0.72
N GLY A 189 3.97 42.61 -0.58
CA GLY A 189 3.75 41.57 -1.57
C GLY A 189 2.39 40.87 -1.44
N SER A 190 2.34 39.60 -1.85
CA SER A 190 1.13 38.80 -1.78
C SER A 190 0.78 38.39 -0.34
N ARG A 191 -0.50 38.18 -0.08
CA ARG A 191 -0.98 37.76 1.23
C ARG A 191 -0.44 36.37 1.58
N ARG A 192 -0.20 36.11 2.87
CA ARG A 192 0.28 34.83 3.37
C ARG A 192 -0.68 33.69 3.03
N GLU A 193 -1.98 33.97 3.04
CA GLU A 193 -3.04 33.04 2.72
C GLU A 193 -3.00 32.63 1.24
N ASP A 194 -2.75 33.59 0.33
CA ASP A 194 -2.62 33.33 -1.11
C ASP A 194 -1.39 32.45 -1.40
N ILE A 195 -0.27 32.74 -0.73
CA ILE A 195 0.95 31.91 -0.82
C ILE A 195 0.70 30.51 -0.24
N ALA A 196 0.00 30.41 0.90
CA ALA A 196 -0.34 29.13 1.50
C ALA A 196 -1.25 28.29 0.58
N ALA A 197 -2.24 28.93 -0.03
CA ALA A 197 -3.12 28.27 -1.01
C ALA A 197 -2.35 27.79 -2.26
N ALA A 198 -1.42 28.59 -2.77
CA ALA A 198 -0.58 28.18 -3.90
C ALA A 198 0.35 27.01 -3.55
N ARG A 199 0.94 27.01 -2.35
CA ARG A 199 1.73 25.88 -1.84
C ARG A 199 0.90 24.60 -1.73
N ALA A 200 -0.33 24.70 -1.24
CA ALA A 200 -1.24 23.57 -1.17
C ALA A 200 -1.58 23.00 -2.55
N ARG A 201 -1.69 23.86 -3.58
CA ARG A 201 -1.89 23.40 -4.98
C ARG A 201 -0.69 22.64 -5.49
N VAL A 202 0.54 23.10 -5.24
CA VAL A 202 1.77 22.37 -5.61
C VAL A 202 1.79 21.01 -4.90
N ALA A 203 1.53 20.96 -3.60
CA ALA A 203 1.50 19.71 -2.84
C ALA A 203 0.42 18.73 -3.35
N SER A 204 -0.74 19.23 -3.75
CA SER A 204 -1.80 18.43 -4.38
C SER A 204 -1.35 17.84 -5.73
N ALA A 205 -0.65 18.63 -6.54
CA ALA A 205 -0.11 18.16 -7.81
C ALA A 205 1.01 17.12 -7.61
N ASP A 206 1.88 17.30 -6.60
CA ASP A 206 2.90 16.32 -6.23
C ASP A 206 2.28 14.99 -5.79
N ALA A 207 1.20 15.01 -5.02
CA ALA A 207 0.45 13.81 -4.64
C ALA A 207 -0.18 13.10 -5.85
N GLN A 208 -0.70 13.86 -6.82
CA GLN A 208 -1.23 13.31 -8.07
C GLN A 208 -0.13 12.62 -8.90
N ILE A 209 1.05 13.23 -8.99
CA ILE A 209 2.23 12.64 -9.66
C ILE A 209 2.61 11.32 -8.98
N ALA A 210 2.74 11.29 -7.65
CA ALA A 210 3.10 10.09 -6.91
C ALA A 210 2.10 8.94 -7.13
N MET A 211 0.80 9.26 -7.22
CA MET A 211 -0.24 8.27 -7.51
C MET A 211 -0.11 7.68 -8.91
N LEU A 212 0.21 8.51 -9.92
CA LEU A 212 0.41 8.04 -11.29
C LEU A 212 1.74 7.29 -11.47
N GLU A 213 2.81 7.71 -10.79
CA GLU A 213 4.08 6.98 -10.75
C GLU A 213 3.92 5.59 -10.13
N LYS A 214 3.13 5.50 -9.05
CA LYS A 214 2.75 4.20 -8.48
C LYS A 214 1.98 3.35 -9.48
N ALA A 215 1.00 3.90 -10.19
CA ALA A 215 0.24 3.16 -11.19
C ALA A 215 1.14 2.63 -12.33
N VAL A 216 2.14 3.41 -12.78
CA VAL A 216 3.13 2.97 -13.76
C VAL A 216 4.01 1.84 -13.20
N ALA A 217 4.43 1.93 -11.94
CA ALA A 217 5.21 0.88 -11.28
C ALA A 217 4.40 -0.41 -11.12
N ASP A 218 3.14 -0.30 -10.67
CA ASP A 218 2.22 -1.43 -10.44
C ASP A 218 1.82 -2.16 -11.74
N ALA A 219 2.06 -1.56 -12.91
CA ALA A 219 1.89 -2.21 -14.21
C ALA A 219 2.97 -3.30 -14.46
N THR A 220 4.02 -3.33 -13.67
CA THR A 220 4.99 -4.44 -13.64
C THR A 220 4.60 -5.38 -12.51
N VAL A 221 4.02 -6.51 -12.87
CA VAL A 221 3.58 -7.55 -11.92
C VAL A 221 4.78 -8.39 -11.50
N THR A 222 5.03 -8.49 -10.19
CA THR A 222 6.14 -9.25 -9.64
C THR A 222 5.65 -10.40 -8.75
N ALA A 223 6.45 -11.45 -8.63
CA ALA A 223 6.18 -12.59 -7.76
C ALA A 223 6.28 -12.19 -6.27
N PRO A 224 5.23 -12.40 -5.45
CA PRO A 224 5.26 -12.09 -4.03
C PRO A 224 6.03 -13.13 -3.20
N ILE A 225 6.15 -14.35 -3.69
CA ILE A 225 6.83 -15.48 -3.05
C ILE A 225 7.74 -16.20 -4.04
N THR A 226 8.68 -16.97 -3.49
CA THR A 226 9.44 -17.96 -4.27
C THR A 226 8.60 -19.23 -4.41
N GLY A 227 8.55 -19.81 -5.63
CA GLY A 227 7.76 -21.02 -5.88
C GLY A 227 7.81 -21.44 -7.35
N VAL A 228 6.85 -22.27 -7.73
CA VAL A 228 6.65 -22.75 -9.10
C VAL A 228 5.33 -22.18 -9.62
N VAL A 229 5.32 -21.71 -10.85
CA VAL A 229 4.09 -21.26 -11.52
C VAL A 229 3.24 -22.50 -11.79
N SER A 230 2.11 -22.61 -11.10
CA SER A 230 1.18 -23.74 -11.26
C SER A 230 0.19 -23.53 -12.38
N GLU A 231 -0.25 -22.30 -12.59
CA GLU A 231 -1.24 -21.95 -13.62
C GLU A 231 -0.95 -20.55 -14.19
N ALA A 232 -1.06 -20.39 -15.49
CA ALA A 232 -1.13 -19.10 -16.18
C ALA A 232 -2.61 -18.80 -16.50
N LEU A 233 -3.15 -17.73 -15.89
CA LEU A 233 -4.58 -17.41 -15.94
C LEU A 233 -4.89 -16.26 -16.93
N ALA A 234 -3.86 -15.62 -17.49
CA ALA A 234 -4.01 -14.53 -18.44
C ALA A 234 -3.07 -14.71 -19.64
N ASP A 235 -3.53 -14.31 -20.81
CA ASP A 235 -2.81 -14.40 -22.07
C ASP A 235 -2.28 -13.04 -22.55
N VAL A 236 -1.13 -13.06 -23.25
CA VAL A 236 -0.55 -11.87 -23.89
C VAL A 236 -1.52 -11.27 -24.90
N GLY A 237 -1.78 -9.98 -24.79
CA GLY A 237 -2.74 -9.24 -25.61
C GLY A 237 -4.10 -9.06 -24.93
N GLU A 238 -4.40 -9.76 -23.86
CA GLU A 238 -5.62 -9.63 -23.07
C GLU A 238 -5.69 -8.28 -22.36
N LEU A 239 -6.91 -7.75 -22.22
CA LEU A 239 -7.18 -6.54 -21.45
C LEU A 239 -7.59 -6.91 -20.01
N LEU A 240 -6.66 -6.73 -19.08
CA LEU A 240 -6.88 -7.04 -17.68
C LEU A 240 -7.53 -5.88 -16.93
N GLN A 241 -8.45 -6.21 -16.03
CA GLN A 241 -9.00 -5.27 -15.05
C GLN A 241 -8.13 -5.27 -13.79
N PRO A 242 -8.18 -4.21 -12.96
CA PRO A 242 -7.56 -4.24 -11.64
C PRO A 242 -8.05 -5.45 -10.82
N ARG A 243 -7.13 -6.17 -10.20
CA ARG A 243 -7.33 -7.43 -9.45
C ARG A 243 -7.61 -8.66 -10.32
N ALA A 244 -7.51 -8.56 -11.64
CA ALA A 244 -7.57 -9.76 -12.48
C ALA A 244 -6.38 -10.66 -12.18
N PRO A 245 -6.61 -11.98 -11.97
CA PRO A 245 -5.53 -12.92 -11.72
C PRO A 245 -4.69 -13.09 -13.00
N VAL A 246 -3.37 -13.19 -12.80
CA VAL A 246 -2.40 -13.35 -13.90
C VAL A 246 -1.80 -14.74 -13.85
N VAL A 247 -1.27 -15.16 -12.71
CA VAL A 247 -0.70 -16.49 -12.50
C VAL A 247 -0.97 -16.98 -11.08
N VAL A 248 -0.89 -18.28 -10.86
CA VAL A 248 -0.83 -18.90 -9.54
C VAL A 248 0.60 -19.40 -9.29
N ILE A 249 1.16 -19.05 -8.13
CA ILE A 249 2.48 -19.50 -7.69
C ILE A 249 2.30 -20.39 -6.48
N THR A 250 2.81 -21.62 -6.57
CA THR A 250 2.77 -22.62 -5.50
C THR A 250 4.13 -22.73 -4.82
N ASP A 251 4.18 -22.54 -3.50
CA ASP A 251 5.39 -22.82 -2.70
C ASP A 251 5.52 -24.34 -2.49
N LEU A 252 6.28 -24.98 -3.38
CA LEU A 252 6.56 -26.41 -3.28
C LEU A 252 7.75 -26.74 -2.35
N ASP A 253 8.46 -25.76 -1.81
CA ASP A 253 9.57 -26.02 -0.89
C ASP A 253 9.06 -26.30 0.53
N HIS A 254 7.96 -25.63 0.92
CA HIS A 254 7.31 -25.76 2.21
C HIS A 254 5.92 -26.38 2.07
N VAL A 255 5.86 -27.69 1.95
CA VAL A 255 4.60 -28.43 1.82
C VAL A 255 4.19 -29.03 3.16
N TRP A 256 2.92 -29.40 3.26
CA TRP A 256 2.42 -30.21 4.37
C TRP A 256 1.50 -31.29 3.84
N ALA A 257 1.45 -32.39 4.56
CA ALA A 257 0.46 -33.45 4.32
C ALA A 257 -0.71 -33.25 5.30
N ASN A 258 -1.93 -33.19 4.80
CA ASN A 258 -3.13 -33.34 5.61
C ASN A 258 -3.49 -34.82 5.65
N VAL A 259 -3.27 -35.47 6.78
CA VAL A 259 -3.61 -36.85 7.00
C VAL A 259 -4.74 -37.01 8.02
N TYR A 260 -5.52 -38.04 7.90
CA TYR A 260 -6.71 -38.28 8.70
C TYR A 260 -6.48 -39.45 9.65
N VAL A 261 -6.49 -39.16 10.94
CA VAL A 261 -6.19 -40.10 12.02
C VAL A 261 -7.46 -40.46 12.76
N ASP A 262 -7.68 -41.75 13.04
CA ASP A 262 -8.82 -42.24 13.83
C ASP A 262 -8.80 -41.68 15.26
N GLU A 263 -9.98 -41.38 15.81
CA GLU A 263 -10.18 -40.79 17.15
C GLU A 263 -9.36 -41.47 18.27
N PRO A 264 -9.29 -42.80 18.38
CA PRO A 264 -8.55 -43.47 19.47
C PRO A 264 -7.03 -43.21 19.47
N ALA A 265 -6.47 -42.81 18.31
CA ALA A 265 -5.04 -42.55 18.19
C ALA A 265 -4.66 -41.08 18.53
N VAL A 266 -5.62 -40.14 18.38
CA VAL A 266 -5.37 -38.70 18.54
C VAL A 266 -4.80 -38.33 19.92
N PRO A 267 -5.30 -38.84 21.08
CA PRO A 267 -4.76 -38.49 22.39
C PRO A 267 -3.30 -38.89 22.61
N ARG A 268 -2.74 -39.73 21.73
CA ARG A 268 -1.36 -40.22 21.79
C ARG A 268 -0.42 -39.43 20.89
N LEU A 269 -0.94 -38.45 20.16
CA LEU A 269 -0.17 -37.58 19.27
C LEU A 269 0.12 -36.22 19.96
N THR A 270 1.27 -35.66 19.65
CA THR A 270 1.67 -34.35 20.12
C THR A 270 2.23 -33.49 18.98
N ILE A 271 1.98 -32.16 19.05
CA ILE A 271 2.58 -31.21 18.11
C ILE A 271 4.09 -31.21 18.30
N GLY A 272 4.86 -31.13 17.21
CA GLY A 272 6.31 -31.21 17.20
C GLY A 272 6.87 -32.66 17.07
N GLN A 273 6.01 -33.65 17.08
CA GLN A 273 6.37 -35.06 16.97
C GLN A 273 6.88 -35.40 15.55
N PRO A 274 7.95 -36.22 15.42
CA PRO A 274 8.42 -36.67 14.12
C PRO A 274 7.40 -37.58 13.44
N ALA A 275 7.34 -37.48 12.12
CA ALA A 275 6.53 -38.36 11.26
C ALA A 275 7.30 -38.69 9.98
N THR A 276 6.90 -39.73 9.29
CA THR A 276 7.48 -40.10 8.00
C THR A 276 6.35 -40.18 6.97
N LEU A 277 6.53 -39.50 5.85
CA LEU A 277 5.58 -39.46 4.74
C LEU A 277 6.05 -40.43 3.65
N PHE A 278 5.19 -41.31 3.24
CA PHE A 278 5.42 -42.24 2.14
C PHE A 278 4.52 -41.85 0.96
N THR A 279 5.07 -41.96 -0.23
CA THR A 279 4.32 -41.82 -1.49
C THR A 279 4.11 -43.19 -2.13
N ASP A 280 3.14 -43.32 -3.01
CA ASP A 280 2.89 -44.57 -3.77
C ASP A 280 4.07 -44.96 -4.67
N ALA A 281 5.00 -44.06 -4.93
CA ALA A 281 6.23 -44.37 -5.67
C ALA A 281 7.23 -45.22 -4.87
N GLY A 282 6.97 -45.45 -3.58
CA GLY A 282 7.86 -46.18 -2.68
C GLY A 282 9.06 -45.34 -2.21
N GLY A 283 10.02 -46.00 -1.53
CA GLY A 283 11.24 -45.36 -1.04
C GLY A 283 11.34 -45.31 0.49
N ALA A 284 12.39 -44.68 1.01
CA ALA A 284 12.69 -44.59 2.46
C ALA A 284 11.73 -43.68 3.26
N GLY A 285 10.79 -43.05 2.59
CA GLY A 285 9.91 -42.04 3.18
C GLY A 285 10.62 -40.68 3.38
N LEU A 286 9.82 -39.62 3.46
CA LEU A 286 10.29 -38.25 3.68
C LEU A 286 10.05 -37.86 5.13
N PRO A 287 11.06 -37.27 5.82
CA PRO A 287 10.88 -36.82 7.20
C PRO A 287 9.93 -35.62 7.26
N GLY A 288 9.04 -35.68 8.20
CA GLY A 288 8.11 -34.58 8.50
C GLY A 288 7.93 -34.38 10.01
N THR A 289 7.20 -33.35 10.38
CA THR A 289 6.90 -33.04 11.77
C THR A 289 5.43 -32.68 11.90
N VAL A 290 4.73 -33.21 12.90
CA VAL A 290 3.36 -32.84 13.23
C VAL A 290 3.29 -31.38 13.60
N SER A 291 2.67 -30.57 12.75
CA SER A 291 2.56 -29.11 12.94
C SER A 291 1.21 -28.69 13.51
N TYR A 292 0.18 -29.49 13.30
CA TYR A 292 -1.18 -29.18 13.75
C TYR A 292 -2.02 -30.43 13.91
N ILE A 293 -2.85 -30.45 14.93
CA ILE A 293 -3.88 -31.50 15.18
C ILE A 293 -5.21 -30.77 15.29
N SER A 294 -6.21 -31.16 14.47
CA SER A 294 -7.54 -30.53 14.51
C SER A 294 -8.23 -30.76 15.85
N SER A 295 -8.85 -29.73 16.38
CA SER A 295 -9.71 -29.81 17.57
C SER A 295 -11.14 -30.30 17.28
N ARG A 296 -11.48 -30.51 15.98
CA ARG A 296 -12.80 -30.96 15.54
C ARG A 296 -12.65 -32.24 14.73
N ALA A 297 -13.52 -33.20 15.00
CA ALA A 297 -13.65 -34.36 14.17
C ALA A 297 -14.27 -34.02 12.82
N GLU A 298 -13.81 -34.66 11.78
CA GLU A 298 -14.35 -34.60 10.42
C GLU A 298 -14.80 -36.00 10.01
N PHE A 299 -15.76 -36.09 9.10
CA PHE A 299 -16.06 -37.37 8.46
C PHE A 299 -14.97 -37.69 7.41
N THR A 300 -14.62 -38.95 7.27
CA THR A 300 -13.63 -39.37 6.31
C THR A 300 -13.95 -38.82 4.92
N PRO A 301 -13.00 -38.16 4.23
CA PRO A 301 -13.22 -37.64 2.88
C PRO A 301 -13.69 -38.68 1.90
N ARG A 302 -14.47 -38.33 0.88
CA ARG A 302 -15.12 -39.22 -0.09
C ARG A 302 -14.18 -40.12 -0.92
N ASN A 303 -12.88 -39.93 -0.84
CA ASN A 303 -11.87 -40.72 -1.59
C ASN A 303 -11.59 -42.12 -0.98
N VAL A 304 -12.27 -42.48 0.11
CA VAL A 304 -12.08 -43.83 0.73
C VAL A 304 -13.03 -44.83 0.10
N GLN A 305 -12.48 -45.99 -0.30
CA GLN A 305 -13.16 -46.95 -1.17
C GLN A 305 -14.23 -47.82 -0.51
N THR A 306 -14.32 -47.87 0.83
CA THR A 306 -15.30 -48.71 1.53
C THR A 306 -16.38 -47.90 2.26
N ALA A 307 -17.61 -48.44 2.34
CA ALA A 307 -18.74 -47.79 3.02
C ALA A 307 -18.55 -47.73 4.54
N GLU A 308 -17.81 -48.65 5.13
CA GLU A 308 -17.51 -48.72 6.57
C GLU A 308 -16.51 -47.67 7.01
N ASP A 309 -15.55 -47.32 6.18
CA ASP A 309 -14.56 -46.28 6.48
C ASP A 309 -15.11 -44.86 6.36
N ARG A 310 -16.19 -44.68 5.59
CA ARG A 310 -16.85 -43.35 5.42
C ARG A 310 -17.65 -42.88 6.65
N SER A 311 -17.95 -43.79 7.58
CA SER A 311 -18.75 -43.48 8.79
C SER A 311 -17.90 -43.24 10.02
N ARG A 312 -16.56 -43.33 9.94
CA ARG A 312 -15.68 -43.12 11.07
C ARG A 312 -15.36 -41.63 11.26
N LEU A 313 -15.33 -41.22 12.51
CA LEU A 313 -14.84 -39.90 12.88
C LEU A 313 -13.31 -39.89 12.85
N VAL A 314 -12.75 -38.98 12.10
CA VAL A 314 -11.31 -38.79 11.96
C VAL A 314 -10.91 -37.40 12.32
N TYR A 315 -9.67 -37.21 12.71
CA TYR A 315 -9.10 -35.92 12.99
C TYR A 315 -8.02 -35.61 11.97
N ARG A 316 -8.08 -34.40 11.41
CA ARG A 316 -7.05 -33.95 10.48
C ARG A 316 -5.78 -33.56 11.25
N VAL A 317 -4.67 -34.15 10.82
CA VAL A 317 -3.32 -33.85 11.33
C VAL A 317 -2.50 -33.30 10.19
N LYS A 318 -1.89 -32.13 10.40
CA LYS A 318 -0.94 -31.56 9.43
C LYS A 318 0.47 -31.99 9.78
N ILE A 319 1.19 -32.47 8.80
CA ILE A 319 2.58 -32.88 8.90
C ILE A 319 3.37 -31.98 7.95
N ALA A 320 4.14 -31.06 8.47
CA ALA A 320 5.03 -30.20 7.68
C ALA A 320 6.23 -31.03 7.20
N ALA A 321 6.58 -30.91 5.93
CA ALA A 321 7.72 -31.56 5.34
C ALA A 321 8.56 -30.58 4.51
N ASN A 322 9.88 -30.74 4.56
CA ASN A 322 10.79 -30.02 3.68
C ASN A 322 10.90 -30.78 2.35
N ASN A 323 10.52 -30.15 1.26
CA ASN A 323 10.49 -30.76 -0.07
C ASN A 323 11.56 -30.17 -1.00
N ALA A 324 12.72 -29.81 -0.48
CA ALA A 324 13.81 -29.24 -1.29
C ALA A 324 14.21 -30.11 -2.51
N ALA A 325 13.97 -31.44 -2.44
CA ALA A 325 14.17 -32.33 -3.56
C ALA A 325 13.04 -32.32 -4.60
N GLY A 326 11.92 -31.60 -4.35
CA GLY A 326 10.80 -31.48 -5.27
C GLY A 326 10.00 -32.77 -5.53
N VAL A 327 10.08 -33.74 -4.62
CA VAL A 327 9.43 -35.06 -4.73
C VAL A 327 7.92 -34.92 -4.53
N LEU A 328 7.51 -34.15 -3.54
CA LEU A 328 6.09 -33.97 -3.22
C LEU A 328 5.48 -32.91 -4.13
N LYS A 329 4.28 -33.18 -4.63
CA LYS A 329 3.48 -32.24 -5.42
C LYS A 329 2.15 -32.01 -4.71
N SER A 330 1.57 -30.82 -4.88
CA SER A 330 0.23 -30.51 -4.37
C SER A 330 -0.80 -31.51 -4.93
N GLY A 331 -1.69 -31.99 -4.07
CA GLY A 331 -2.69 -32.99 -4.42
C GLY A 331 -2.17 -34.45 -4.42
N MET A 332 -0.86 -34.69 -4.24
CA MET A 332 -0.29 -36.04 -4.25
C MET A 332 -0.79 -36.85 -3.03
N PRO A 333 -1.32 -38.07 -3.22
CA PRO A 333 -1.68 -38.93 -2.12
C PRO A 333 -0.43 -39.38 -1.35
N VAL A 334 -0.54 -39.44 -0.02
CA VAL A 334 0.54 -39.88 0.86
C VAL A 334 0.00 -40.68 2.02
N GLU A 335 0.82 -41.57 2.55
CA GLU A 335 0.61 -42.27 3.81
C GLU A 335 1.62 -41.75 4.83
N ALA A 336 1.16 -41.36 6.02
CA ALA A 336 2.01 -40.94 7.11
C ALA A 336 2.13 -42.03 8.17
N GLU A 337 3.36 -42.30 8.61
CA GLU A 337 3.63 -43.06 9.82
C GLU A 337 4.03 -42.11 10.93
N ILE A 338 3.29 -42.09 12.06
CA ILE A 338 3.53 -41.27 13.21
C ILE A 338 3.76 -42.17 14.43
N PRO A 339 4.98 -42.27 15.00
CA PRO A 339 5.25 -43.08 16.17
C PRO A 339 4.54 -42.48 17.39
N PHE A 340 3.97 -43.29 18.27
CA PHE A 340 3.32 -42.78 19.48
C PHE A 340 4.35 -42.35 20.51
N THR A 341 4.12 -41.17 21.08
CA THR A 341 5.00 -40.61 22.12
C THR A 341 4.58 -41.01 23.54
N VAL A 342 3.36 -41.46 23.72
CA VAL A 342 2.82 -41.81 25.06
C VAL A 342 2.43 -43.30 25.04
N PRO A 343 3.01 -44.15 25.92
CA PRO A 343 2.53 -45.50 26.08
C PRO A 343 1.10 -45.52 26.63
N VAL A 344 0.29 -46.41 26.11
CA VAL A 344 -1.05 -46.68 26.65
C VAL A 344 -0.89 -47.16 28.10
N ARG A 345 -1.45 -46.43 29.06
CA ARG A 345 -1.60 -46.92 30.44
C ARG A 345 -2.82 -47.81 30.56
#